data_d552f0a89a1b2d6e8e5eb7dc91f0904c
#
_entry.id   d552f0a89a1b2d6e8e5eb7dc91f0904c
#
_cell.length_a   1.000
_cell.length_b   1.000
_cell.length_c   1.000
_cell.angle_alpha   90.00
_cell.angle_beta   90.00
_cell.angle_gamma   90.00
#
_symmetry.space_group_name_H-M   'P 1'
#
loop_
_entity.id
_entity.type
_entity.pdbx_description
1 polymer ?
#
loop_
_entity_poly.entity_id
_entity_poly.type
_entity_poly.pdbx_seq_one_letter_code
_entity_poly.pdbx_strand_id
1 'polypeptide(L)' 'MDKYLLTAHDVLGEWRDIENIIKNTNGCNLLEVTCDIANSPNMGYGLYVYHFLMETTKETFHAIVNEVSKLPMFDKVIA' A
#
# COMPACT_ATOMS: atom_id res chain seq x y z
N MET A 1 -18.42 -8.58 -1.88
CA MET A 1 -17.12 -7.89 -1.81
C MET A 1 -16.01 -8.81 -2.27
N ASP A 2 -15.02 -8.24 -2.92
CA ASP A 2 -13.86 -8.98 -3.41
C ASP A 2 -12.61 -8.63 -2.63
N LYS A 3 -11.59 -9.46 -2.78
CA LYS A 3 -10.29 -9.19 -2.18
C LYS A 3 -9.39 -8.49 -3.19
N TYR A 4 -8.70 -7.47 -2.73
CA TYR A 4 -7.76 -6.70 -3.55
C TYR A 4 -6.43 -6.57 -2.84
N LEU A 5 -5.38 -6.51 -3.62
CA LEU A 5 -4.02 -6.33 -3.12
C LEU A 5 -3.46 -5.00 -3.61
N LEU A 6 -3.04 -4.17 -2.66
CA LEU A 6 -2.32 -2.92 -2.96
C LEU A 6 -0.86 -3.12 -2.59
N THR A 7 0.03 -2.85 -3.53
CA THR A 7 1.47 -2.94 -3.32
C THR A 7 2.08 -1.55 -3.39
N ALA A 8 2.83 -1.16 -2.38
CA ALA A 8 3.48 0.14 -2.32
C ALA A 8 4.97 -0.02 -2.05
N HIS A 9 5.79 0.65 -2.85
CA HIS A 9 7.22 0.72 -2.66
C HIS A 9 7.55 1.96 -1.86
N ASP A 10 8.11 1.77 -0.68
CA ASP A 10 8.40 2.82 0.27
C ASP A 10 9.86 2.75 0.69
N VAL A 11 10.62 3.76 0.35
CA VAL A 11 12.05 3.84 0.65
C VAL A 11 12.29 4.04 2.14
N LEU A 12 11.37 4.73 2.83
CA LEU A 12 11.57 5.17 4.20
C LEU A 12 10.84 4.33 5.26
N GLY A 13 9.96 3.41 4.86
CA GLY A 13 9.22 2.56 5.78
C GLY A 13 7.98 3.22 6.39
N GLU A 14 7.43 4.26 5.76
CA GLU A 14 6.27 5.01 6.25
C GLU A 14 4.94 4.39 5.81
N TRP A 15 4.80 3.10 5.99
CA TRP A 15 3.63 2.34 5.55
C TRP A 15 2.36 2.63 6.36
N ARG A 16 2.51 3.20 7.56
CA ARG A 16 1.37 3.44 8.46
C ARG A 16 0.36 4.43 7.88
N ASP A 17 0.80 5.33 7.01
CA ASP A 17 -0.10 6.28 6.37
C ASP A 17 -1.08 5.56 5.44
N ILE A 18 -0.60 4.54 4.72
CA ILE A 18 -1.46 3.71 3.88
C ILE A 18 -2.44 2.92 4.75
N GLU A 19 -1.93 2.31 5.81
CA GLU A 19 -2.78 1.56 6.74
C GLU A 19 -3.90 2.43 7.30
N ASN A 20 -3.58 3.66 7.70
CA ASN A 20 -4.57 4.60 8.23
C ASN A 20 -5.62 4.97 7.18
N ILE A 21 -5.23 5.19 5.94
CA ILE A 21 -6.17 5.47 4.85
C ILE A 21 -7.15 4.30 4.69
N ILE A 22 -6.64 3.07 4.68
CA ILE A 22 -7.48 1.89 4.52
C ILE A 22 -8.43 1.73 5.71
N LYS A 23 -7.92 1.86 6.92
CA LYS A 23 -8.71 1.69 8.15
C LYS A 23 -9.77 2.77 8.32
N ASN A 24 -9.52 3.97 7.81
CA ASN A 24 -10.46 5.08 7.90
C ASN A 24 -11.47 5.11 6.75
N THR A 25 -11.34 4.20 5.79
CA THR A 25 -12.27 4.12 4.66
C THR A 25 -13.43 3.18 5.01
N ASN A 26 -14.66 3.71 4.94
CA ASN A 26 -15.85 2.91 5.17
C ASN A 26 -16.02 1.87 4.07
N GLY A 27 -16.46 0.67 4.44
CA GLY A 27 -16.70 -0.40 3.48
C GLY A 27 -15.44 -1.14 3.05
N CYS A 28 -14.33 -0.92 3.74
CA CYS A 28 -13.08 -1.62 3.48
C CYS A 28 -12.60 -2.33 4.74
N ASN A 29 -12.24 -3.61 4.59
CA ASN A 29 -11.71 -4.41 5.68
C ASN A 29 -10.27 -4.82 5.35
N LEU A 30 -9.31 -4.32 6.12
CA LEU A 30 -7.90 -4.69 5.97
C LEU A 30 -7.67 -6.07 6.58
N LEU A 31 -7.27 -7.03 5.76
CA LEU A 31 -7.10 -8.42 6.17
C LEU A 31 -5.67 -8.73 6.61
N GLU A 32 -4.67 -8.22 5.85
CA GLU A 32 -3.28 -8.54 6.11
C GLU A 32 -2.36 -7.45 5.57
N VAL A 33 -1.28 -7.20 6.29
CA VAL A 33 -0.20 -6.33 5.84
C VAL A 33 1.09 -7.15 5.90
N THR A 34 1.80 -7.24 4.77
CA THR A 34 3.10 -7.90 4.70
C THR A 34 4.15 -6.93 4.18
N CYS A 35 5.40 -7.16 4.56
CA CYS A 35 6.51 -6.34 4.13
C CYS A 35 7.64 -7.21 3.62
N ASP A 36 8.10 -6.92 2.41
CA ASP A 36 9.28 -7.54 1.83
C ASP A 36 10.35 -6.49 1.63
N ILE A 37 11.60 -6.91 1.62
CA ILE A 37 12.72 -6.02 1.35
C ILE A 37 13.27 -6.38 -0.02
N ALA A 38 13.19 -5.44 -0.95
CA ALA A 38 13.79 -5.57 -2.27
C ALA A 38 15.15 -4.87 -2.25
N ASN A 39 16.22 -5.62 -2.47
CA ASN A 39 17.55 -5.05 -2.52
C ASN A 39 17.81 -4.46 -3.91
N SER A 40 18.29 -3.22 -3.93
CA SER A 40 18.76 -2.59 -5.15
C SER A 40 20.28 -2.47 -5.09
N PRO A 41 21.03 -3.25 -5.89
CA PRO A 41 22.49 -3.21 -5.87
C PRO A 41 23.07 -1.83 -6.20
N ASN A 42 22.32 -1.03 -6.96
CA ASN A 42 22.78 0.27 -7.39
C ASN A 42 22.51 1.41 -6.41
N MET A 43 21.67 1.16 -5.39
CA MET A 43 21.24 2.18 -4.45
C MET A 43 21.94 2.09 -3.09
N GLY A 44 22.56 0.97 -2.79
CA GLY A 44 23.28 0.76 -1.54
C GLY A 44 22.38 0.62 -0.29
N TYR A 45 21.07 0.58 -0.45
CA TYR A 45 20.13 0.38 0.65
C TYR A 45 18.92 -0.44 0.18
N GLY A 46 18.21 -1.03 1.15
CA GLY A 46 17.03 -1.83 0.87
C GLY A 46 15.82 -0.95 0.57
N LEU A 47 14.99 -1.42 -0.34
CA LEU A 47 13.70 -0.81 -0.62
C LEU A 47 12.61 -1.66 0.03
N TYR A 48 11.78 -1.05 0.87
CA TYR A 48 10.67 -1.75 1.51
C TYR A 48 9.50 -1.82 0.54
N VAL A 49 8.94 -3.01 0.40
CA VAL A 49 7.75 -3.25 -0.42
C VAL A 49 6.64 -3.75 0.50
N TYR A 50 5.56 -3.01 0.58
CA TYR A 50 4.43 -3.32 1.45
C TYR A 50 3.25 -3.82 0.62
N HIS A 51 2.63 -4.89 1.10
CA HIS A 51 1.44 -5.46 0.48
C HIS A 51 0.28 -5.35 1.46
N PHE A 52 -0.81 -4.76 1.02
CA PHE A 52 -2.03 -4.59 1.82
C PHE A 52 -3.14 -5.40 1.18
N LEU A 53 -3.53 -6.50 1.82
CA LEU A 53 -4.65 -7.31 1.36
C LEU A 53 -5.92 -6.81 2.04
N MET A 54 -6.92 -6.45 1.25
CA MET A 54 -8.15 -5.90 1.77
C MET A 54 -9.37 -6.51 1.08
N GLU A 55 -10.48 -6.49 1.78
CA GLU A 55 -11.76 -6.92 1.24
C GLU A 55 -12.68 -5.70 1.13
N THR A 56 -13.14 -5.40 -0.08
CA THR A 56 -13.91 -4.20 -0.37
C THR A 56 -14.57 -4.28 -1.75
N THR A 57 -15.21 -3.20 -2.18
CA THR A 57 -15.73 -3.09 -3.52
C THR A 57 -14.68 -2.49 -4.46
N LYS A 58 -14.86 -2.69 -5.77
CA LYS A 58 -13.96 -2.17 -6.78
C LYS A 58 -13.83 -0.64 -6.70
N GLU A 59 -14.95 0.05 -6.52
CA GLU A 59 -14.99 1.52 -6.45
C GLU A 59 -14.21 2.02 -5.22
N THR A 60 -14.43 1.39 -4.08
CA THR A 60 -13.72 1.75 -2.85
C THR A 60 -12.23 1.49 -2.97
N PHE A 61 -11.85 0.37 -3.58
CA PHE A 61 -10.45 0.05 -3.81
C PHE A 61 -9.77 1.10 -4.69
N HIS A 62 -10.43 1.52 -5.79
CA HIS A 62 -9.89 2.57 -6.67
C HIS A 62 -9.74 3.91 -5.95
N ALA A 63 -10.69 4.25 -5.06
CA ALA A 63 -10.59 5.47 -4.26
C ALA A 63 -9.39 5.42 -3.32
N ILE A 64 -9.13 4.27 -2.70
CA ILE A 64 -7.97 4.07 -1.83
C ILE A 64 -6.68 4.21 -2.63
N VAL A 65 -6.59 3.58 -3.79
CA VAL A 65 -5.42 3.68 -4.67
C VAL A 65 -5.13 5.13 -5.04
N ASN A 66 -6.15 5.90 -5.38
CA ASN A 66 -6.00 7.32 -5.68
C ASN A 66 -5.44 8.11 -4.50
N GLU A 67 -5.96 7.89 -3.31
CA GLU A 67 -5.48 8.59 -2.11
C GLU A 67 -4.03 8.22 -1.78
N VAL A 68 -3.70 6.94 -1.86
CA VAL A 68 -2.33 6.46 -1.59
C VAL A 68 -1.35 7.01 -2.62
N SER A 69 -1.75 7.09 -3.89
CA SER A 69 -0.90 7.59 -4.96
C SER A 69 -0.53 9.07 -4.82
N LYS A 70 -1.27 9.81 -4.01
CA LYS A 70 -0.98 11.23 -3.73
C LYS A 70 0.08 11.42 -2.65
N LEU A 71 0.44 10.36 -1.92
CA LEU A 71 1.43 10.46 -0.86
C LEU A 71 2.83 10.60 -1.47
N PRO A 72 3.55 11.69 -1.16
CA PRO A 72 4.83 11.96 -1.84
C PRO A 72 5.97 11.06 -1.37
N MET A 73 5.80 10.38 -0.25
CA MET A 73 6.86 9.56 0.34
C MET A 73 7.01 8.18 -0.30
N PHE A 74 6.04 7.77 -1.13
CA PHE A 74 6.06 6.46 -1.76
C PHE A 74 6.61 6.56 -3.18
N ASP A 75 7.57 5.69 -3.50
CA ASP A 75 8.20 5.64 -4.79
C ASP A 75 7.25 5.12 -5.87
N LYS A 76 6.47 4.11 -5.53
CA LYS A 76 5.59 3.47 -6.50
C LYS A 76 4.43 2.77 -5.81
N VAL A 77 3.23 2.91 -6.39
CA VAL A 77 2.04 2.21 -5.94
C VAL A 77 1.50 1.37 -7.10
N ILE A 78 1.24 0.10 -6.80
CA ILE A 78 0.68 -0.85 -7.77
C ILE A 78 -0.59 -1.45 -7.18
N ALA A 79 -1.64 -1.41 -7.94
CA ALA A 79 -2.92 -1.99 -7.53
C ALA A 79 -3.17 -3.34 -8.21
#